data_021c7fea7f45a7aa8138bc7c08882044
#
_entry.id   021c7fea7f45a7aa8138bc7c08882044
#
_cell.length_a   1.000
_cell.length_b   1.000
_cell.length_c   1.000
_cell.angle_alpha   90.00
_cell.angle_beta   90.00
_cell.angle_gamma   90.00
#
_symmetry.space_group_name_H-M   'P 1'
#
loop_
_entity.id
_entity.type
_entity.pdbx_description
1 polymer ?
#
loop_
_entity_poly.entity_id
_entity_poly.type
_entity_poly.pdbx_seq_one_letter_code
_entity_poly.pdbx_strand_id
1 'polypeptide(L)'
;MFYEIAKNFYDASSKIGDDAMQNYIKEFGLGSKTGIELPDEAQGVIPTPEWKKEYFRNAPEEGQWQPGDMTNMVIGQGNVLVTPLQMAVGYAGIATGTLPVPNLLKEVRNSSGETVVSREPKKGTMPDVEKAHLEIMRDALRGVAEEDGGLPTMLKQYDYQCACKTGTGEWADHDGYAWFAMYAPYDNPKYVVTCVITEGGAGADAAAPIAAAVMDGCIKLGDGTISGDPAVIEEVTEIIEYAGTGAGRVD
;
A
#
# COMPACT_ATOMS: atom_id res chain seq x y z
N MET A 1 -15.59 16.69 2.46
CA MET A 1 -15.41 15.56 3.40
C MET A 1 -13.99 15.54 3.98
N PHE A 2 -12.93 15.31 3.22
CA PHE A 2 -11.54 15.23 3.75
C PHE A 2 -11.09 16.48 4.51
N TYR A 3 -11.40 17.66 4.00
CA TYR A 3 -11.13 18.92 4.71
C TYR A 3 -11.79 18.96 6.10
N GLU A 4 -13.03 18.51 6.24
CA GLU A 4 -13.73 18.49 7.54
C GLU A 4 -13.10 17.47 8.50
N ILE A 5 -12.62 16.33 7.99
CA ILE A 5 -11.88 15.36 8.80
C ILE A 5 -10.58 15.99 9.32
N ALA A 6 -9.77 16.57 8.42
CA ALA A 6 -8.53 17.24 8.77
C ALA A 6 -8.75 18.37 9.79
N LYS A 7 -9.76 19.21 9.56
CA LYS A 7 -10.14 20.31 10.44
C LYS A 7 -10.54 19.81 11.83
N ASN A 8 -11.36 18.75 11.91
CA ASN A 8 -11.81 18.20 13.18
C ASN A 8 -10.63 17.65 14.00
N PHE A 9 -9.67 16.94 13.36
CA PHE A 9 -8.46 16.47 14.05
C PHE A 9 -7.59 17.65 14.47
N TYR A 10 -7.40 18.64 13.62
CA TYR A 10 -6.61 19.83 13.95
C TYR A 10 -7.22 20.61 15.11
N ASP A 11 -8.55 20.86 15.08
CA ASP A 11 -9.27 21.59 16.13
C ASP A 11 -9.31 20.80 17.46
N ALA A 12 -9.30 19.48 17.38
CA ALA A 12 -9.32 18.60 18.56
C ALA A 12 -7.93 18.34 19.15
N SER A 13 -6.84 18.74 18.48
CA SER A 13 -5.46 18.39 18.85
C SER A 13 -5.11 18.69 20.31
N SER A 14 -5.60 19.83 20.84
CA SER A 14 -5.40 20.19 22.26
C SER A 14 -6.03 19.22 23.27
N LYS A 15 -6.94 18.35 22.82
CA LYS A 15 -7.65 17.36 23.69
C LYS A 15 -7.17 15.94 23.49
N ILE A 16 -6.82 15.58 22.24
CA ILE A 16 -6.45 14.19 21.86
C ILE A 16 -4.97 14.02 21.55
N GLY A 17 -4.19 15.12 21.53
CA GLY A 17 -2.79 15.15 21.11
C GLY A 17 -2.62 15.61 19.66
N ASP A 18 -1.54 16.34 19.41
CA ASP A 18 -1.24 16.94 18.11
C ASP A 18 -0.94 15.88 17.02
N ASP A 19 -0.60 14.67 17.42
CA ASP A 19 -0.22 13.54 16.57
C ASP A 19 -1.17 12.34 16.67
N ALA A 20 -2.38 12.53 17.22
CA ALA A 20 -3.34 11.45 17.43
C ALA A 20 -3.69 10.70 16.13
N MET A 21 -3.90 11.44 15.04
CA MET A 21 -4.19 10.85 13.75
C MET A 21 -2.99 10.09 13.18
N GLN A 22 -1.79 10.65 13.30
CA GLN A 22 -0.56 10.03 12.86
C GLN A 22 -0.29 8.72 13.59
N ASN A 23 -0.51 8.71 14.91
CA ASN A 23 -0.36 7.51 15.73
C ASN A 23 -1.35 6.42 15.30
N TYR A 24 -2.60 6.79 15.06
CA TYR A 24 -3.61 5.86 14.57
C TYR A 24 -3.24 5.29 13.17
N ILE A 25 -2.75 6.10 12.26
CA ILE A 25 -2.27 5.66 10.94
C ILE A 25 -1.09 4.66 11.09
N LYS A 26 -0.17 4.93 12.03
CA LYS A 26 0.96 4.03 12.29
C LYS A 26 0.54 2.67 12.84
N GLU A 27 -0.57 2.60 13.59
CA GLU A 27 -1.13 1.33 14.06
C GLU A 27 -1.56 0.41 12.91
N PHE A 28 -1.85 0.94 11.72
CA PHE A 28 -2.07 0.16 10.50
C PHE A 28 -0.78 -0.27 9.78
N GLY A 29 0.39 -0.03 10.39
CA GLY A 29 1.70 -0.43 9.86
C GLY A 29 2.35 0.61 8.93
N LEU A 30 1.73 1.78 8.69
CA LEU A 30 2.31 2.83 7.86
C LEU A 30 3.34 3.64 8.64
N GLY A 31 4.42 4.05 7.98
CA GLY A 31 5.51 4.81 8.62
C GLY A 31 6.36 3.99 9.60
N SER A 32 6.31 2.67 9.53
CA SER A 32 7.09 1.73 10.36
C SER A 32 7.54 0.54 9.53
N LYS A 33 8.67 -0.07 9.89
CA LYS A 33 9.11 -1.30 9.23
C LYS A 33 8.08 -2.41 9.42
N THR A 34 7.76 -3.15 8.37
CA THR A 34 6.82 -4.27 8.42
C THR A 34 7.37 -5.49 9.13
N GLY A 35 8.70 -5.55 9.27
CA GLY A 35 9.41 -6.67 9.87
C GLY A 35 9.67 -7.82 8.89
N ILE A 36 9.60 -7.57 7.57
CA ILE A 36 10.02 -8.53 6.56
C ILE A 36 11.51 -8.87 6.74
N GLU A 37 11.89 -10.10 6.43
CA GLU A 37 13.25 -10.64 6.65
C GLU A 37 14.24 -10.19 5.56
N LEU A 38 14.11 -8.95 5.07
CA LEU A 38 15.04 -8.34 4.11
C LEU A 38 15.83 -7.23 4.79
N PRO A 39 17.12 -7.07 4.42
CA PRO A 39 17.91 -5.91 4.86
C PRO A 39 17.36 -4.61 4.25
N ASP A 40 17.69 -3.49 4.90
CA ASP A 40 17.46 -2.14 4.38
C ASP A 40 15.99 -1.80 4.06
N GLU A 41 15.03 -2.40 4.78
CA GLU A 41 13.63 -2.04 4.67
C GLU A 41 13.44 -0.55 5.00
N ALA A 42 12.85 0.20 4.06
CA ALA A 42 12.53 1.60 4.26
C ALA A 42 11.34 1.75 5.23
N GLN A 43 11.49 2.66 6.19
CA GLN A 43 10.47 2.89 7.22
C GLN A 43 9.29 3.72 6.71
N GLY A 44 9.47 4.52 5.64
CA GLY A 44 8.49 5.54 5.25
C GLY A 44 8.43 6.70 6.26
N VAL A 45 7.47 7.59 6.05
CA VAL A 45 7.24 8.76 6.91
C VAL A 45 5.75 9.00 7.05
N ILE A 46 5.27 9.05 8.30
CA ILE A 46 3.99 9.67 8.65
C ILE A 46 4.36 10.92 9.45
N PRO A 47 4.26 12.11 8.85
CA PRO A 47 4.80 13.33 9.44
C PRO A 47 4.02 13.75 10.69
N THR A 48 4.77 14.09 11.75
CA THR A 48 4.24 14.71 12.99
C THR A 48 4.75 16.15 13.10
N PRO A 49 4.16 16.98 13.98
CA PRO A 49 4.72 18.31 14.28
C PRO A 49 6.20 18.27 14.66
N GLU A 50 6.62 17.29 15.49
CA GLU A 50 8.00 17.11 15.90
C GLU A 50 8.90 16.72 14.74
N TRP A 51 8.43 15.76 13.90
CA TRP A 51 9.16 15.36 12.70
C TRP A 51 9.37 16.54 11.76
N LYS A 52 8.33 17.35 11.52
CA LYS A 52 8.42 18.51 10.62
C LYS A 52 9.40 19.55 11.16
N LYS A 53 9.36 19.84 12.47
CA LYS A 53 10.29 20.74 13.12
C LYS A 53 11.75 20.29 13.01
N GLU A 54 12.01 18.99 13.17
CA GLU A 54 13.37 18.44 13.05
C GLU A 54 13.83 18.40 11.59
N TYR A 55 12.97 18.01 10.67
CA TYR A 55 13.28 17.97 9.24
C TYR A 55 13.65 19.34 8.69
N PHE A 56 12.91 20.37 9.07
CA PHE A 56 13.16 21.77 8.68
C PHE A 56 13.96 22.56 9.74
N ARG A 57 14.82 21.90 10.52
CA ARG A 57 15.61 22.57 11.57
C ARG A 57 16.48 23.74 11.06
N ASN A 58 16.85 23.70 9.78
CA ASN A 58 17.64 24.76 9.11
C ASN A 58 16.74 25.85 8.48
N ALA A 59 15.42 25.69 8.48
CA ALA A 59 14.41 26.63 8.01
C ALA A 59 13.21 26.59 8.98
N PRO A 60 13.34 27.14 10.21
CA PRO A 60 12.37 26.96 11.29
C PRO A 60 10.96 27.47 10.99
N GLU A 61 10.82 28.43 10.08
CA GLU A 61 9.54 28.95 9.59
C GLU A 61 8.75 27.88 8.80
N GLU A 62 9.44 27.00 8.06
CA GLU A 62 8.85 25.88 7.35
C GLU A 62 8.55 24.70 8.28
N GLY A 63 9.24 24.61 9.41
CA GLY A 63 9.08 23.57 10.42
C GLY A 63 7.81 23.71 11.28
N GLN A 64 7.05 24.80 11.14
CA GLN A 64 5.79 24.98 11.87
C GLN A 64 4.67 24.11 11.29
N TRP A 65 3.97 23.36 12.17
CA TRP A 65 2.81 22.58 11.77
C TRP A 65 1.63 23.48 11.47
N GLN A 66 1.07 23.35 10.28
CA GLN A 66 -0.03 24.18 9.78
C GLN A 66 -1.29 23.33 9.53
N PRO A 67 -2.49 23.91 9.51
CA PRO A 67 -3.71 23.20 9.11
C PRO A 67 -3.60 22.53 7.73
N GLY A 68 -2.82 23.11 6.82
CA GLY A 68 -2.56 22.56 5.49
C GLY A 68 -1.80 21.23 5.53
N ASP A 69 -0.90 21.04 6.51
CA ASP A 69 -0.18 19.77 6.67
C ASP A 69 -1.14 18.63 7.01
N MET A 70 -2.09 18.88 7.93
CA MET A 70 -3.14 17.93 8.27
C MET A 70 -4.03 17.61 7.06
N THR A 71 -4.42 18.64 6.30
CA THR A 71 -5.28 18.47 5.11
C THR A 71 -4.60 17.63 4.04
N ASN A 72 -3.31 17.87 3.79
CA ASN A 72 -2.53 17.06 2.86
C ASN A 72 -2.36 15.62 3.36
N MET A 73 -2.05 15.44 4.65
CA MET A 73 -1.84 14.11 5.23
C MET A 73 -3.10 13.23 5.14
N VAL A 74 -4.30 13.79 5.37
CA VAL A 74 -5.59 13.07 5.31
C VAL A 74 -5.85 12.43 3.93
N ILE A 75 -5.29 13.00 2.89
CA ILE A 75 -5.41 12.47 1.52
C ILE A 75 -4.13 11.76 1.04
N GLY A 76 -3.16 11.53 1.93
CA GLY A 76 -1.92 10.84 1.61
C GLY A 76 -0.93 11.67 0.79
N GLN A 77 -1.02 13.00 0.88
CA GLN A 77 -0.14 13.94 0.18
C GLN A 77 0.84 14.62 1.15
N GLY A 78 1.59 15.60 0.65
CA GLY A 78 2.58 16.33 1.42
C GLY A 78 3.79 15.46 1.75
N ASN A 79 4.15 15.40 3.02
CA ASN A 79 5.33 14.65 3.49
C ASN A 79 5.03 13.18 3.86
N VAL A 80 3.87 12.64 3.46
CA VAL A 80 3.54 11.23 3.67
C VAL A 80 4.33 10.37 2.70
N LEU A 81 5.16 9.47 3.22
CA LEU A 81 5.91 8.50 2.42
C LEU A 81 5.64 7.09 2.94
N VAL A 82 5.16 6.22 2.07
CA VAL A 82 4.87 4.83 2.40
C VAL A 82 5.45 3.89 1.36
N THR A 83 5.82 2.69 1.77
CA THR A 83 6.26 1.66 0.82
C THR A 83 5.06 0.87 0.28
N PRO A 84 5.15 0.28 -0.93
CA PRO A 84 4.13 -0.62 -1.43
C PRO A 84 3.84 -1.79 -0.47
N LEU A 85 4.87 -2.29 0.21
CA LEU A 85 4.70 -3.36 1.19
C LEU A 85 3.89 -2.92 2.42
N GLN A 86 4.12 -1.71 2.94
CA GLN A 86 3.30 -1.14 4.01
C GLN A 86 1.83 -1.01 3.59
N MET A 87 1.58 -0.54 2.37
CA MET A 87 0.23 -0.48 1.83
C MET A 87 -0.41 -1.88 1.73
N ALA A 88 0.34 -2.87 1.27
CA ALA A 88 -0.15 -4.25 1.21
C ALA A 88 -0.52 -4.80 2.59
N VAL A 89 0.31 -4.54 3.61
CA VAL A 89 0.03 -4.93 5.01
C VAL A 89 -1.22 -4.23 5.53
N GLY A 90 -1.36 -2.91 5.33
CA GLY A 90 -2.54 -2.15 5.74
C GLY A 90 -3.83 -2.66 5.07
N TYR A 91 -3.79 -2.93 3.76
CA TYR A 91 -4.93 -3.49 3.02
C TYR A 91 -5.28 -4.91 3.47
N ALA A 92 -4.28 -5.73 3.80
CA ALA A 92 -4.52 -7.05 4.38
C ALA A 92 -5.20 -6.93 5.75
N GLY A 93 -4.83 -5.94 6.57
CA GLY A 93 -5.50 -5.61 7.82
C GLY A 93 -6.97 -5.26 7.62
N ILE A 94 -7.27 -4.36 6.69
CA ILE A 94 -8.66 -4.00 6.33
C ILE A 94 -9.42 -5.23 5.84
N ALA A 95 -8.84 -6.01 4.94
CA ALA A 95 -9.47 -7.18 4.34
C ALA A 95 -9.79 -8.29 5.35
N THR A 96 -8.89 -8.57 6.29
CA THR A 96 -8.97 -9.75 7.16
C THR A 96 -9.24 -9.43 8.63
N GLY A 97 -9.10 -8.16 9.05
CA GLY A 97 -9.11 -7.77 10.46
C GLY A 97 -7.83 -8.14 11.21
N THR A 98 -6.75 -8.48 10.49
CA THR A 98 -5.47 -8.86 11.09
C THR A 98 -4.32 -8.32 10.24
N LEU A 99 -3.40 -7.59 10.84
CA LEU A 99 -2.18 -7.17 10.15
C LEU A 99 -1.22 -8.37 10.04
N PRO A 100 -0.82 -8.78 8.83
CA PRO A 100 0.22 -9.80 8.69
C PRO A 100 1.60 -9.21 8.99
N VAL A 101 2.51 -10.02 9.52
CA VAL A 101 3.95 -9.73 9.47
C VAL A 101 4.50 -10.48 8.26
N PRO A 102 4.95 -9.78 7.21
CA PRO A 102 5.46 -10.44 6.01
C PRO A 102 6.64 -11.35 6.33
N ASN A 103 6.68 -12.53 5.74
CA ASN A 103 7.82 -13.43 5.83
C ASN A 103 8.08 -14.09 4.47
N LEU A 104 9.35 -14.34 4.16
CA LEU A 104 9.78 -14.94 2.90
C LEU A 104 10.11 -16.41 3.07
N LEU A 105 10.62 -16.79 4.24
CA LEU A 105 11.01 -18.17 4.51
C LEU A 105 9.82 -18.95 5.07
N LYS A 106 9.26 -19.85 4.27
CA LYS A 106 8.23 -20.79 4.69
C LYS A 106 8.84 -22.02 5.36
N GLU A 107 9.76 -22.68 4.66
CA GLU A 107 10.42 -23.90 5.14
C GLU A 107 11.80 -24.07 4.51
N VAL A 108 12.65 -24.82 5.19
CA VAL A 108 13.92 -25.33 4.65
C VAL A 108 13.86 -26.84 4.65
N ARG A 109 14.22 -27.46 3.53
CA ARG A 109 14.30 -28.92 3.39
C ARG A 109 15.76 -29.34 3.21
N ASN A 110 16.13 -30.51 3.77
CA ASN A 110 17.41 -31.14 3.52
C ASN A 110 17.43 -31.82 2.14
N SER A 111 18.57 -32.41 1.78
CA SER A 111 18.75 -33.14 0.52
C SER A 111 17.86 -34.39 0.37
N SER A 112 17.33 -34.92 1.47
CA SER A 112 16.36 -36.03 1.49
C SER A 112 14.90 -35.56 1.36
N GLY A 113 14.65 -34.22 1.27
CA GLY A 113 13.31 -33.65 1.17
C GLY A 113 12.60 -33.47 2.52
N GLU A 114 13.25 -33.78 3.65
CA GLU A 114 12.67 -33.62 4.98
C GLU A 114 12.72 -32.14 5.40
N THR A 115 11.63 -31.61 5.96
CA THR A 115 11.58 -30.25 6.49
C THR A 115 12.43 -30.15 7.76
N VAL A 116 13.50 -29.36 7.72
CA VAL A 116 14.40 -29.12 8.86
C VAL A 116 14.10 -27.80 9.57
N VAL A 117 13.46 -26.86 8.88
CA VAL A 117 12.93 -25.62 9.46
C VAL A 117 11.55 -25.36 8.87
N SER A 118 10.60 -25.03 9.71
CA SER A 118 9.28 -24.53 9.31
C SER A 118 8.99 -23.25 10.06
N ARG A 119 8.40 -22.27 9.38
CA ARG A 119 7.98 -21.02 9.98
C ARG A 119 6.49 -20.79 9.76
N GLU A 120 5.78 -20.61 10.85
CA GLU A 120 4.38 -20.22 10.83
C GLU A 120 4.26 -18.70 10.59
N PRO A 121 3.25 -18.25 9.82
CA PRO A 121 2.98 -16.84 9.62
C PRO A 121 2.75 -16.12 10.95
N LYS A 122 3.44 -15.01 11.16
CA LYS A 122 3.23 -14.16 12.32
C LYS A 122 2.08 -13.17 12.02
N LYS A 123 1.31 -12.88 13.06
CA LYS A 123 0.25 -11.87 13.01
C LYS A 123 0.67 -10.69 13.87
N GLY A 124 0.53 -9.49 13.33
CA GLY A 124 0.61 -8.24 14.08
C GLY A 124 -0.71 -7.91 14.75
N THR A 125 -0.69 -6.86 15.54
CA THR A 125 -1.88 -6.37 16.24
C THR A 125 -2.61 -5.39 15.32
N MET A 126 -3.88 -5.64 15.08
CA MET A 126 -4.77 -4.67 14.42
C MET A 126 -5.11 -3.57 15.42
N PRO A 127 -5.18 -2.29 15.01
CA PRO A 127 -5.73 -1.24 15.86
C PRO A 127 -7.16 -1.58 16.31
N ASP A 128 -7.58 -0.99 17.43
CA ASP A 128 -8.95 -1.15 17.93
C ASP A 128 -9.94 -0.43 17.01
N VAL A 129 -10.47 -1.17 16.06
CA VAL A 129 -11.45 -0.69 15.07
C VAL A 129 -12.74 -1.49 15.26
N GLU A 130 -13.83 -0.79 15.42
CA GLU A 130 -15.15 -1.43 15.47
C GLU A 130 -15.41 -2.23 14.18
N LYS A 131 -15.89 -3.45 14.33
CA LYS A 131 -16.17 -4.36 13.21
C LYS A 131 -17.06 -3.71 12.15
N ALA A 132 -18.08 -2.94 12.58
CA ALA A 132 -18.97 -2.22 11.66
C ALA A 132 -18.21 -1.20 10.80
N HIS A 133 -17.20 -0.51 11.34
CA HIS A 133 -16.39 0.44 10.57
C HIS A 133 -15.51 -0.28 9.54
N LEU A 134 -14.96 -1.46 9.88
CA LEU A 134 -14.23 -2.28 8.89
C LEU A 134 -15.16 -2.77 7.77
N GLU A 135 -16.38 -3.17 8.08
CA GLU A 135 -17.37 -3.59 7.08
C GLU A 135 -17.72 -2.42 6.14
N ILE A 136 -18.00 -1.23 6.67
CA ILE A 136 -18.24 -0.03 5.87
C ILE A 136 -17.04 0.29 4.96
N MET A 137 -15.81 0.17 5.48
CA MET A 137 -14.59 0.41 4.69
C MET A 137 -14.44 -0.61 3.56
N ARG A 138 -14.68 -1.89 3.84
CA ARG A 138 -14.63 -2.97 2.84
C ARG A 138 -15.67 -2.76 1.74
N ASP A 139 -16.92 -2.43 2.12
CA ASP A 139 -17.99 -2.15 1.16
C ASP A 139 -17.67 -0.91 0.30
N ALA A 140 -17.10 0.14 0.90
CA ALA A 140 -16.67 1.32 0.15
C ALA A 140 -15.55 1.00 -0.85
N LEU A 141 -14.57 0.17 -0.47
CA LEU A 141 -13.50 -0.27 -1.37
C LEU A 141 -14.02 -1.20 -2.47
N ARG A 142 -15.02 -2.03 -2.18
CA ARG A 142 -15.73 -2.85 -3.18
C ARG A 142 -16.50 -1.97 -4.16
N GLY A 143 -17.20 -0.93 -3.67
CA GLY A 143 -17.90 0.03 -4.51
C GLY A 143 -17.00 0.66 -5.58
N VAL A 144 -15.72 0.94 -5.27
CA VAL A 144 -14.75 1.44 -6.26
C VAL A 144 -14.53 0.45 -7.42
N ALA A 145 -14.65 -0.85 -7.16
CA ALA A 145 -14.48 -1.89 -8.18
C ALA A 145 -15.77 -2.17 -8.98
N GLU A 146 -16.94 -1.84 -8.44
CA GLU A 146 -18.25 -2.25 -8.99
C GLU A 146 -19.08 -1.10 -9.56
N GLU A 147 -18.90 0.14 -9.08
CA GLU A 147 -19.65 1.32 -9.54
C GLU A 147 -19.31 1.67 -11.00
N ASP A 148 -20.22 2.36 -11.67
CA ASP A 148 -20.03 2.67 -13.10
C ASP A 148 -18.80 3.53 -13.37
N GLY A 149 -18.02 3.17 -14.41
CA GLY A 149 -16.81 3.87 -14.82
C GLY A 149 -15.83 3.01 -15.60
N GLY A 150 -14.71 3.60 -15.98
CA GLY A 150 -13.67 2.92 -16.75
C GLY A 150 -12.97 1.80 -15.97
N LEU A 151 -12.63 2.04 -14.71
CA LEU A 151 -11.98 1.06 -13.84
C LEU A 151 -12.86 -0.17 -13.59
N PRO A 152 -14.13 -0.06 -13.15
CA PRO A 152 -15.02 -1.20 -13.04
C PRO A 152 -15.21 -1.97 -14.35
N THR A 153 -15.27 -1.28 -15.48
CA THR A 153 -15.37 -1.93 -16.80
C THR A 153 -14.13 -2.79 -17.08
N MET A 154 -12.95 -2.31 -16.74
CA MET A 154 -11.70 -3.05 -16.88
C MET A 154 -11.66 -4.25 -15.91
N LEU A 155 -12.09 -4.08 -14.65
CA LEU A 155 -12.07 -5.15 -13.66
C LEU A 155 -13.08 -6.27 -13.95
N LYS A 156 -14.22 -5.97 -14.56
CA LYS A 156 -15.27 -6.96 -14.94
C LYS A 156 -14.80 -8.02 -15.95
N GLN A 157 -13.64 -7.84 -16.60
CA GLN A 157 -13.08 -8.88 -17.47
C GLN A 157 -12.48 -10.07 -16.69
N TYR A 158 -12.25 -9.92 -15.39
CA TYR A 158 -11.69 -10.95 -14.53
C TYR A 158 -12.80 -11.68 -13.76
N ASP A 159 -12.62 -12.98 -13.55
CA ASP A 159 -13.60 -13.83 -12.86
C ASP A 159 -13.35 -13.87 -11.34
N TYR A 160 -13.29 -12.69 -10.73
CA TYR A 160 -13.22 -12.54 -9.26
C TYR A 160 -13.81 -11.20 -8.81
N GLN A 161 -14.42 -11.21 -7.63
CA GLN A 161 -14.81 -9.98 -6.95
C GLN A 161 -13.63 -9.44 -6.13
N CYS A 162 -13.42 -8.16 -6.18
CA CYS A 162 -12.34 -7.50 -5.45
C CYS A 162 -12.80 -6.20 -4.77
N ALA A 163 -11.98 -5.72 -3.88
CA ALA A 163 -12.06 -4.38 -3.34
C ALA A 163 -10.76 -3.65 -3.64
N CYS A 164 -10.83 -2.38 -4.04
CA CYS A 164 -9.67 -1.64 -4.51
C CYS A 164 -9.75 -0.14 -4.26
N LYS A 165 -8.63 0.55 -4.47
CA LYS A 165 -8.55 2.00 -4.51
C LYS A 165 -7.41 2.45 -5.41
N THR A 166 -7.70 3.46 -6.21
CA THR A 166 -6.71 4.21 -6.98
C THR A 166 -6.12 5.33 -6.13
N GLY A 167 -4.90 5.74 -6.44
CA GLY A 167 -4.27 6.92 -5.88
C GLY A 167 -3.40 7.60 -6.93
N THR A 168 -3.19 8.90 -6.76
CA THR A 168 -2.21 9.67 -7.52
C THR A 168 -1.45 10.53 -6.52
N GLY A 169 -0.17 10.20 -6.32
CA GLY A 169 0.72 10.99 -5.48
C GLY A 169 1.32 12.12 -6.31
N GLU A 170 1.17 13.36 -5.87
CA GLU A 170 1.79 14.49 -6.56
C GLU A 170 3.30 14.49 -6.41
N TRP A 171 4.02 14.85 -7.46
CA TRP A 171 5.47 14.98 -7.47
C TRP A 171 5.91 16.21 -8.26
N ALA A 172 5.80 17.36 -7.60
CA ALA A 172 6.25 18.67 -8.13
C ALA A 172 5.99 18.85 -9.65
N ASP A 173 7.05 19.00 -10.44
CA ASP A 173 6.98 19.26 -11.88
C ASP A 173 6.97 17.95 -12.73
N HIS A 174 6.78 16.79 -12.09
CA HIS A 174 6.71 15.49 -12.75
C HIS A 174 5.28 14.97 -12.83
N ASP A 175 5.05 14.02 -13.72
CA ASP A 175 3.85 13.21 -13.67
C ASP A 175 3.86 12.43 -12.33
N GLY A 176 2.71 12.41 -11.64
CA GLY A 176 2.63 11.87 -10.30
C GLY A 176 2.87 10.36 -10.22
N TYR A 177 2.93 9.85 -8.99
CA TYR A 177 2.95 8.42 -8.73
C TYR A 177 1.57 7.82 -8.94
N ALA A 178 1.41 6.95 -9.94
CA ALA A 178 0.18 6.17 -10.11
C ALA A 178 0.13 5.03 -9.10
N TRP A 179 -0.82 5.08 -8.16
CA TRP A 179 -1.01 4.06 -7.14
C TRP A 179 -2.28 3.25 -7.37
N PHE A 180 -2.19 1.95 -7.13
CA PHE A 180 -3.33 1.08 -7.03
C PHE A 180 -3.11 0.02 -5.95
N ALA A 181 -4.12 -0.21 -5.13
CA ALA A 181 -4.14 -1.29 -4.15
C ALA A 181 -5.45 -2.05 -4.23
N MET A 182 -5.38 -3.38 -4.16
CA MET A 182 -6.55 -4.25 -4.21
C MET A 182 -6.36 -5.52 -3.39
N TYR A 183 -7.47 -6.10 -2.96
CA TYR A 183 -7.48 -7.46 -2.43
C TYR A 183 -8.59 -8.30 -3.08
N ALA A 184 -8.36 -9.58 -3.18
CA ALA A 184 -9.30 -10.55 -3.74
C ALA A 184 -9.07 -11.98 -3.20
N PRO A 185 -10.08 -12.87 -3.26
CA PRO A 185 -11.50 -12.58 -3.48
C PRO A 185 -12.09 -11.70 -2.36
N TYR A 186 -13.15 -10.94 -2.65
CA TYR A 186 -13.75 -10.03 -1.67
C TYR A 186 -14.24 -10.73 -0.40
N ASP A 187 -15.05 -11.79 -0.55
CA ASP A 187 -15.67 -12.49 0.59
C ASP A 187 -14.69 -13.34 1.40
N ASN A 188 -13.62 -13.82 0.77
CA ASN A 188 -12.58 -14.64 1.42
C ASN A 188 -11.20 -14.20 0.93
N PRO A 189 -10.69 -13.07 1.43
CA PRO A 189 -9.44 -12.48 0.96
C PRO A 189 -8.25 -13.43 1.11
N LYS A 190 -7.56 -13.68 0.00
CA LYS A 190 -6.36 -14.52 -0.06
C LYS A 190 -5.13 -13.74 -0.48
N TYR A 191 -5.31 -12.75 -1.34
CA TYR A 191 -4.24 -11.98 -1.95
C TYR A 191 -4.47 -10.49 -1.81
N VAL A 192 -3.39 -9.76 -1.64
CA VAL A 192 -3.34 -8.30 -1.74
C VAL A 192 -2.29 -7.96 -2.79
N VAL A 193 -2.61 -7.07 -3.70
CA VAL A 193 -1.67 -6.53 -4.68
C VAL A 193 -1.65 -5.02 -4.54
N THR A 194 -0.45 -4.46 -4.41
CA THR A 194 -0.20 -3.03 -4.49
C THR A 194 0.75 -2.75 -5.66
N CYS A 195 0.44 -1.74 -6.44
CA CYS A 195 1.23 -1.33 -7.59
C CYS A 195 1.46 0.18 -7.51
N VAL A 196 2.70 0.59 -7.75
CA VAL A 196 3.07 2.00 -7.90
C VAL A 196 3.93 2.16 -9.15
N ILE A 197 3.59 3.14 -9.96
CA ILE A 197 4.35 3.51 -11.16
C ILE A 197 4.80 4.95 -10.99
N THR A 198 6.11 5.17 -10.97
CA THR A 198 6.72 6.50 -10.99
C THR A 198 6.42 7.18 -12.31
N GLU A 199 6.05 8.46 -12.26
CA GLU A 199 5.65 9.24 -13.44
C GLU A 199 4.53 8.56 -14.26
N GLY A 200 3.70 7.75 -13.58
CA GLY A 200 2.64 6.98 -14.22
C GLY A 200 1.32 7.74 -14.39
N GLY A 201 1.23 8.97 -13.90
CA GLY A 201 -0.01 9.75 -13.95
C GLY A 201 -1.14 9.15 -13.10
N ALA A 202 -2.26 8.80 -13.70
CA ALA A 202 -3.42 8.31 -12.98
C ALA A 202 -3.33 6.83 -12.60
N GLY A 203 -3.62 6.52 -11.33
CA GLY A 203 -3.57 5.14 -10.81
C GLY A 203 -4.50 4.17 -11.55
N ALA A 204 -5.65 4.65 -12.02
CA ALA A 204 -6.59 3.83 -12.77
C ALA A 204 -6.06 3.40 -14.15
N ASP A 205 -5.24 4.24 -14.77
CA ASP A 205 -4.79 4.02 -16.16
C ASP A 205 -3.48 3.23 -16.21
N ALA A 206 -2.54 3.50 -15.30
CA ALA A 206 -1.23 2.87 -15.31
C ALA A 206 -1.09 1.70 -14.32
N ALA A 207 -1.45 1.89 -13.06
CA ALA A 207 -1.20 0.90 -12.01
C ALA A 207 -2.28 -0.18 -11.93
N ALA A 208 -3.54 0.17 -12.15
CA ALA A 208 -4.66 -0.76 -12.01
C ALA A 208 -4.62 -1.95 -12.99
N PRO A 209 -4.34 -1.77 -14.30
CA PRO A 209 -4.26 -2.90 -15.24
C PRO A 209 -3.18 -3.91 -14.84
N ILE A 210 -2.03 -3.42 -14.38
CA ILE A 210 -0.91 -4.27 -13.95
C ILE A 210 -1.29 -5.05 -12.69
N ALA A 211 -1.84 -4.36 -11.70
CA ALA A 211 -2.24 -4.99 -10.45
C ALA A 211 -3.34 -6.04 -10.67
N ALA A 212 -4.31 -5.77 -11.54
CA ALA A 212 -5.38 -6.70 -11.87
C ALA A 212 -4.85 -7.95 -12.58
N ALA A 213 -3.90 -7.81 -13.51
CA ALA A 213 -3.26 -8.94 -14.18
C ALA A 213 -2.44 -9.81 -13.20
N VAL A 214 -1.71 -9.17 -12.26
CA VAL A 214 -0.99 -9.89 -11.21
C VAL A 214 -1.96 -10.62 -10.29
N MET A 215 -3.07 -10.00 -9.89
CA MET A 215 -4.10 -10.62 -9.07
C MET A 215 -4.71 -11.85 -9.75
N ASP A 216 -5.03 -11.74 -11.04
CA ASP A 216 -5.54 -12.86 -11.84
C ASP A 216 -4.56 -14.04 -11.87
N GLY A 217 -3.26 -13.75 -12.07
CA GLY A 217 -2.20 -14.74 -11.97
C GLY A 217 -2.14 -15.41 -10.60
N CYS A 218 -2.22 -14.63 -9.51
CA CYS A 218 -2.23 -15.18 -8.15
C CYS A 218 -3.42 -16.11 -7.89
N ILE A 219 -4.61 -15.74 -8.36
CA ILE A 219 -5.82 -16.55 -8.20
C ILE A 219 -5.68 -17.86 -9.00
N LYS A 220 -5.28 -17.78 -10.26
CA LYS A 220 -5.11 -18.95 -11.15
C LYS A 220 -4.02 -19.91 -10.67
N LEU A 221 -2.95 -19.38 -10.06
CA LEU A 221 -1.94 -20.22 -9.39
C LEU A 221 -2.51 -20.91 -8.14
N GLY A 222 -3.29 -20.17 -7.36
CA GLY A 222 -3.86 -20.67 -6.10
C GLY A 222 -4.95 -21.71 -6.27
N ASP A 223 -5.69 -21.71 -7.39
CA ASP A 223 -6.70 -22.70 -7.74
C ASP A 223 -6.18 -23.82 -8.67
N GLY A 224 -4.91 -23.73 -9.11
CA GLY A 224 -4.27 -24.72 -9.96
C GLY A 224 -4.63 -24.61 -11.45
N THR A 225 -5.26 -23.53 -11.87
CA THR A 225 -5.59 -23.28 -13.29
C THR A 225 -4.33 -23.08 -14.13
N ILE A 226 -3.29 -22.47 -13.54
CA ILE A 226 -1.96 -22.37 -14.14
C ILE A 226 -0.90 -23.02 -13.23
N SER A 227 0.16 -23.52 -13.84
CA SER A 227 1.31 -24.06 -13.10
C SER A 227 2.33 -22.96 -12.79
N GLY A 228 2.86 -22.98 -11.55
CA GLY A 228 4.00 -22.14 -11.14
C GLY A 228 5.36 -22.73 -11.56
N ASP A 229 5.42 -23.68 -12.50
CA ASP A 229 6.67 -24.28 -12.94
C ASP A 229 7.51 -23.24 -13.70
N PRO A 230 8.71 -22.89 -13.21
CA PRO A 230 9.59 -21.92 -13.87
C PRO A 230 10.12 -22.39 -15.24
N ALA A 231 9.90 -23.65 -15.63
CA ALA A 231 10.29 -24.18 -16.94
C ALA A 231 9.51 -23.59 -18.13
N VAL A 232 8.48 -22.76 -17.90
CA VAL A 232 7.64 -22.15 -18.94
C VAL A 232 7.85 -20.64 -19.04
N ILE A 233 8.96 -20.11 -18.56
CA ILE A 233 9.33 -18.73 -18.92
C ILE A 233 9.89 -18.80 -20.36
N GLU A 234 9.03 -18.48 -21.34
CA GLU A 234 9.52 -18.16 -22.68
C GLU A 234 10.58 -17.08 -22.55
N GLU A 235 11.74 -17.29 -23.14
CA GLU A 235 12.80 -16.27 -23.15
C GLU A 235 12.21 -14.94 -23.60
N VAL A 236 12.24 -13.95 -22.71
CA VAL A 236 11.92 -12.56 -23.07
C VAL A 236 13.06 -12.10 -23.97
N THR A 237 12.86 -12.23 -25.28
CA THR A 237 13.87 -11.92 -26.30
C THR A 237 14.01 -10.42 -26.59
N GLU A 238 13.22 -9.57 -25.98
CA GLU A 238 13.37 -8.11 -26.07
C GLU A 238 13.65 -7.52 -24.68
N ILE A 239 14.93 -7.29 -24.40
CA ILE A 239 15.32 -6.33 -23.36
C ILE A 239 15.01 -4.95 -23.92
N ILE A 240 13.96 -4.31 -23.40
CA ILE A 240 13.77 -2.88 -23.62
C ILE A 240 14.93 -2.19 -22.91
N GLU A 241 15.95 -1.80 -23.67
CA GLU A 241 17.00 -0.92 -23.16
C GLU A 241 16.33 0.39 -22.74
N TYR A 242 16.14 0.57 -21.45
CA TYR A 242 15.77 1.84 -20.89
C TYR A 242 16.98 2.77 -21.10
N ALA A 243 16.89 3.64 -22.09
CA ALA A 243 17.82 4.74 -22.26
C ALA A 243 17.58 5.72 -21.10
N GLY A 244 18.10 5.38 -19.94
CA GLY A 244 18.13 6.25 -18.78
C GLY A 244 19.00 7.45 -19.09
N THR A 245 18.38 8.59 -19.35
CA THR A 245 19.07 9.87 -19.24
C THR A 245 19.43 10.02 -17.76
N GLY A 246 20.72 9.81 -17.45
CA GLY A 246 21.25 9.93 -16.12
C GLY A 246 21.00 11.32 -15.53
N ALA A 247 20.14 11.39 -14.56
CA ALA A 247 20.10 12.48 -13.60
C ALA A 247 20.70 11.94 -12.30
N GLY A 248 21.81 12.54 -11.90
CA GLY A 248 22.70 12.09 -10.83
C GLY A 248 22.01 11.93 -9.49
N ARG A 249 22.47 10.93 -8.75
CA ARG A 249 22.38 10.88 -7.29
C ARG A 249 22.96 12.19 -6.75
N VAL A 250 22.17 12.87 -5.97
CA VAL A 250 22.65 13.89 -5.03
C VAL A 250 22.72 13.19 -3.67
N ASP A 251 23.95 13.06 -3.16
CA ASP A 251 24.29 12.55 -1.83
C ASP A 251 23.69 13.40 -0.71
#